data_fbf6fad84732ba1a9305b779b16aebcd
#
_entry.id   fbf6fad84732ba1a9305b779b16aebcd
#
_cell.length_a   1.000
_cell.length_b   1.000
_cell.length_c   1.000
_cell.angle_alpha   90.00
_cell.angle_beta   90.00
_cell.angle_gamma   90.00
#
_symmetry.space_group_name_H-M   'P 1'
#
loop_
_entity.id
_entity.type
_entity.pdbx_description
1 polymer ?
#
loop_
_entity_poly.entity_id
_entity_poly.type
_entity_poly.pdbx_seq_one_letter_code
_entity_poly.pdbx_strand_id
1 'polypeptide(L)'
;MADYRGRKVVIIGLGLTGLSCVDFFLAQGVTPRVMDTRISPPGLDKLPGQVERHLGGINGDWLLAADLIVASPGVALAHPILSEAVEAGIEIVGDIELFCREAQAPIVAITGSNGKSTVTTLVGEMAKAAGWQVGVGGNIGLPALSLLQSPAQLYVLELSSFQLETTHSLKAAAATILNVSEDHMDRYPLGMQQYRAAKLRVYENAQVCIVNADDALTMPVRGADTRCVSFGVDFGDYHLNKQQGSIWLRVKGEKVLNTAEMKMVGQHNYTNALAALALADAVGLPRASSLAALTHFNGLAHRFQLVHEHQGVRWINDSKATNVGSTEAALNGLQVKGTLWLLMGGDGKSADFTPLIPWLQGDNVRLYCFGRDGDALAALRPEIAVRTETMRQAMEQIAPQVKAGDMVLLSPACASLDQFRNFEQRGEQFAQLAKELS
;
A
#
# COMPACT_ATOMS: atom_id res chain seq x y z
N MET A 1 18.74 -9.55 -20.97
CA MET A 1 17.40 -10.11 -21.25
C MET A 1 17.44 -11.62 -21.08
N ALA A 2 16.50 -12.16 -20.30
CA ALA A 2 16.37 -13.59 -20.15
C ALA A 2 15.71 -14.19 -21.41
N ASP A 3 16.12 -15.41 -21.81
CA ASP A 3 15.56 -16.11 -22.97
C ASP A 3 14.63 -17.23 -22.47
N TYR A 4 13.35 -17.14 -22.77
CA TYR A 4 12.33 -18.11 -22.37
C TYR A 4 11.90 -19.03 -23.53
N ARG A 5 12.47 -18.90 -24.73
CA ARG A 5 12.08 -19.67 -25.91
C ARG A 5 12.31 -21.18 -25.69
N GLY A 6 11.29 -21.96 -26.03
CA GLY A 6 11.30 -23.39 -25.82
C GLY A 6 11.03 -23.86 -24.40
N ARG A 7 10.88 -22.95 -23.43
CA ARG A 7 10.55 -23.29 -22.04
C ARG A 7 9.05 -23.50 -21.89
N LYS A 8 8.66 -24.46 -21.06
CA LYS A 8 7.27 -24.70 -20.66
C LYS A 8 6.93 -23.79 -19.48
N VAL A 9 6.16 -22.76 -19.77
CA VAL A 9 5.75 -21.74 -18.76
C VAL A 9 4.31 -21.97 -18.34
N VAL A 10 4.09 -22.01 -17.03
CA VAL A 10 2.75 -22.10 -16.42
C VAL A 10 2.52 -20.89 -15.54
N ILE A 11 1.44 -20.18 -15.80
CA ILE A 11 1.03 -19.00 -15.02
C ILE A 11 -0.13 -19.39 -14.10
N ILE A 12 -0.02 -19.10 -12.83
CA ILE A 12 -1.08 -19.32 -11.83
C ILE A 12 -1.70 -17.98 -11.47
N GLY A 13 -3.00 -17.85 -11.73
CA GLY A 13 -3.77 -16.63 -11.50
C GLY A 13 -4.03 -15.85 -12.78
N LEU A 14 -5.29 -15.54 -13.04
CA LEU A 14 -5.74 -14.84 -14.24
C LEU A 14 -6.55 -13.60 -13.87
N GLY A 15 -5.88 -12.67 -13.19
CA GLY A 15 -6.31 -11.31 -13.02
C GLY A 15 -5.48 -10.38 -13.91
N LEU A 16 -5.41 -9.13 -13.55
CA LEU A 16 -4.66 -8.12 -14.29
C LEU A 16 -3.17 -8.47 -14.38
N THR A 17 -2.58 -8.91 -13.28
CA THR A 17 -1.17 -9.35 -13.23
C THR A 17 -0.93 -10.57 -14.09
N GLY A 18 -1.78 -11.58 -13.99
CA GLY A 18 -1.65 -12.80 -14.81
C GLY A 18 -1.74 -12.52 -16.32
N LEU A 19 -2.67 -11.64 -16.73
CA LEU A 19 -2.76 -11.20 -18.12
C LEU A 19 -1.51 -10.48 -18.58
N SER A 20 -0.91 -9.64 -17.74
CA SER A 20 0.36 -8.96 -18.08
C SER A 20 1.50 -9.96 -18.32
N CYS A 21 1.52 -11.05 -17.56
CA CYS A 21 2.47 -12.14 -17.77
C CYS A 21 2.21 -12.87 -19.08
N VAL A 22 0.96 -13.16 -19.41
CA VAL A 22 0.59 -13.77 -20.71
C VAL A 22 1.09 -12.92 -21.87
N ASP A 23 0.79 -11.63 -21.85
CA ASP A 23 1.21 -10.68 -22.89
C ASP A 23 2.74 -10.61 -23.01
N PHE A 24 3.43 -10.64 -21.87
CA PHE A 24 4.89 -10.64 -21.82
C PHE A 24 5.49 -11.85 -22.53
N PHE A 25 5.01 -13.05 -22.25
CA PHE A 25 5.52 -14.27 -22.87
C PHE A 25 5.14 -14.37 -24.35
N LEU A 26 3.91 -14.03 -24.72
CA LEU A 26 3.47 -14.03 -26.11
C LEU A 26 4.31 -13.08 -26.97
N ALA A 27 4.67 -11.92 -26.45
CA ALA A 27 5.55 -10.96 -27.13
C ALA A 27 6.95 -11.52 -27.39
N GLN A 28 7.38 -12.52 -26.63
CA GLN A 28 8.67 -13.22 -26.78
C GLN A 28 8.57 -14.54 -27.56
N GLY A 29 7.41 -14.83 -28.16
CA GLY A 29 7.18 -16.05 -28.90
C GLY A 29 6.99 -17.29 -28.03
N VAL A 30 6.64 -17.12 -26.76
CA VAL A 30 6.35 -18.20 -25.82
C VAL A 30 4.87 -18.21 -25.51
N THR A 31 4.20 -19.34 -25.72
CA THR A 31 2.79 -19.52 -25.39
C THR A 31 2.69 -20.22 -24.03
N PRO A 32 2.31 -19.51 -22.95
CA PRO A 32 2.17 -20.13 -21.64
C PRO A 32 0.86 -20.92 -21.53
N ARG A 33 0.79 -21.77 -20.49
CA ARG A 33 -0.46 -22.32 -19.98
C ARG A 33 -0.89 -21.51 -18.77
N VAL A 34 -2.19 -21.34 -18.57
CA VAL A 34 -2.75 -20.55 -17.46
C VAL A 34 -3.69 -21.42 -16.64
N MET A 35 -3.61 -21.31 -15.32
CA MET A 35 -4.58 -21.90 -14.42
C MET A 35 -5.05 -20.87 -13.39
N ASP A 36 -6.28 -21.07 -12.91
CA ASP A 36 -6.86 -20.26 -11.84
C ASP A 36 -7.80 -21.13 -11.00
N THR A 37 -7.78 -20.95 -9.69
CA THR A 37 -8.67 -21.69 -8.77
C THR A 37 -10.13 -21.27 -8.95
N ARG A 38 -10.39 -20.11 -9.52
CA ARG A 38 -11.74 -19.61 -9.82
C ARG A 38 -12.22 -20.17 -11.18
N ILE A 39 -13.51 -20.43 -11.29
CA ILE A 39 -14.15 -20.89 -12.53
C ILE A 39 -14.22 -19.76 -13.55
N SER A 40 -14.46 -18.52 -13.09
CA SER A 40 -14.59 -17.33 -13.92
C SER A 40 -13.68 -16.22 -13.40
N PRO A 41 -12.35 -16.33 -13.58
CA PRO A 41 -11.43 -15.30 -13.16
C PRO A 41 -11.63 -14.00 -13.95
N PRO A 42 -11.28 -12.82 -13.38
CA PRO A 42 -11.55 -11.51 -14.00
C PRO A 42 -10.91 -11.31 -15.38
N GLY A 43 -9.79 -11.97 -15.64
CA GLY A 43 -9.06 -11.84 -16.90
C GLY A 43 -9.46 -12.81 -18.01
N LEU A 44 -10.44 -13.67 -17.76
CA LEU A 44 -10.80 -14.76 -18.70
C LEU A 44 -11.22 -14.22 -20.07
N ASP A 45 -12.01 -13.15 -20.12
CA ASP A 45 -12.51 -12.58 -21.37
C ASP A 45 -11.40 -12.01 -22.26
N LYS A 46 -10.28 -11.64 -21.68
CA LYS A 46 -9.13 -11.06 -22.39
C LYS A 46 -8.03 -12.07 -22.69
N LEU A 47 -8.19 -13.32 -22.27
CA LEU A 47 -7.20 -14.37 -22.52
C LEU A 47 -7.27 -14.80 -24.00
N PRO A 48 -6.15 -14.72 -24.77
CA PRO A 48 -6.13 -15.18 -26.14
C PRO A 48 -6.50 -16.66 -26.28
N GLY A 49 -7.24 -17.01 -27.35
CA GLY A 49 -7.78 -18.35 -27.55
C GLY A 49 -6.73 -19.45 -27.67
N GLN A 50 -5.51 -19.12 -28.14
CA GLN A 50 -4.42 -20.09 -28.25
C GLN A 50 -3.78 -20.49 -26.92
N VAL A 51 -4.08 -19.75 -25.84
CA VAL A 51 -3.54 -20.06 -24.52
C VAL A 51 -4.40 -21.12 -23.85
N GLU A 52 -3.80 -22.27 -23.55
CA GLU A 52 -4.46 -23.34 -22.81
C GLU A 52 -4.75 -22.88 -21.38
N ARG A 53 -5.94 -23.20 -20.90
CA ARG A 53 -6.43 -22.80 -19.58
C ARG A 53 -7.00 -23.95 -18.78
N HIS A 54 -6.76 -23.94 -17.47
CA HIS A 54 -7.35 -24.84 -16.51
C HIS A 54 -8.00 -24.00 -15.40
N LEU A 55 -9.31 -24.04 -15.29
CA LEU A 55 -10.12 -23.21 -14.38
C LEU A 55 -10.79 -24.06 -13.31
N GLY A 56 -11.00 -23.45 -12.13
CA GLY A 56 -11.70 -24.10 -11.03
C GLY A 56 -10.82 -25.00 -10.18
N GLY A 57 -9.49 -24.87 -10.27
CA GLY A 57 -8.55 -25.66 -9.47
C GLY A 57 -7.11 -25.54 -9.94
N ILE A 58 -6.24 -26.26 -9.27
CA ILE A 58 -4.82 -26.37 -9.60
C ILE A 58 -4.58 -27.67 -10.37
N ASN A 59 -3.92 -27.57 -11.52
CA ASN A 59 -3.49 -28.72 -12.30
C ASN A 59 -2.03 -29.08 -11.95
N GLY A 60 -1.87 -30.03 -11.05
CA GLY A 60 -0.57 -30.48 -10.59
C GLY A 60 0.32 -31.05 -11.68
N ASP A 61 -0.25 -31.77 -12.65
CA ASP A 61 0.51 -32.33 -13.75
C ASP A 61 1.15 -31.24 -14.62
N TRP A 62 0.44 -30.18 -14.88
CA TRP A 62 0.98 -29.00 -15.59
C TRP A 62 2.14 -28.35 -14.81
N LEU A 63 1.99 -28.21 -13.51
CA LEU A 63 3.02 -27.59 -12.66
C LEU A 63 4.28 -28.43 -12.61
N LEU A 64 4.16 -29.75 -12.43
CA LEU A 64 5.31 -30.64 -12.34
C LEU A 64 6.00 -30.87 -13.71
N ALA A 65 5.32 -30.60 -14.80
CA ALA A 65 5.90 -30.63 -16.14
C ALA A 65 6.48 -29.27 -16.61
N ALA A 66 6.31 -28.21 -15.82
CA ALA A 66 6.77 -26.87 -16.17
C ALA A 66 8.29 -26.71 -16.02
N ASP A 67 8.88 -25.87 -16.87
CA ASP A 67 10.25 -25.37 -16.69
C ASP A 67 10.28 -24.11 -15.83
N LEU A 68 9.18 -23.34 -15.84
CA LEU A 68 9.01 -22.11 -15.10
C LEU A 68 7.55 -21.97 -14.67
N ILE A 69 7.35 -21.71 -13.39
CA ILE A 69 6.05 -21.38 -12.81
C ILE A 69 6.04 -19.90 -12.46
N VAL A 70 5.02 -19.17 -12.93
CA VAL A 70 4.79 -17.77 -12.61
C VAL A 70 3.56 -17.68 -11.70
N ALA A 71 3.78 -17.40 -10.43
CA ALA A 71 2.72 -17.34 -9.42
C ALA A 71 2.27 -15.91 -9.17
N SER A 72 0.96 -15.66 -9.26
CA SER A 72 0.37 -14.39 -8.82
C SER A 72 0.49 -14.20 -7.31
N PRO A 73 0.55 -12.95 -6.81
CA PRO A 73 0.70 -12.67 -5.38
C PRO A 73 -0.40 -13.27 -4.50
N GLY A 74 -1.58 -13.49 -5.05
CA GLY A 74 -2.70 -14.14 -4.35
C GLY A 74 -2.52 -15.63 -4.08
N VAL A 75 -1.51 -16.26 -4.65
CA VAL A 75 -1.24 -17.70 -4.52
C VAL A 75 -0.22 -17.92 -3.41
N ALA A 76 -0.62 -18.68 -2.38
CA ALA A 76 0.28 -19.01 -1.28
C ALA A 76 1.35 -20.02 -1.73
N LEU A 77 2.63 -19.68 -1.56
CA LEU A 77 3.75 -20.58 -1.89
C LEU A 77 3.77 -21.86 -1.02
N ALA A 78 3.11 -21.80 0.14
CA ALA A 78 2.96 -22.96 1.04
C ALA A 78 1.98 -24.03 0.52
N HIS A 79 1.30 -23.78 -0.61
CA HIS A 79 0.43 -24.80 -1.22
C HIS A 79 1.24 -26.07 -1.50
N PRO A 80 0.74 -27.29 -1.12
CA PRO A 80 1.53 -28.53 -1.20
C PRO A 80 2.11 -28.83 -2.57
N ILE A 81 1.36 -28.55 -3.64
CA ILE A 81 1.84 -28.83 -5.00
C ILE A 81 2.97 -27.86 -5.41
N LEU A 82 2.98 -26.62 -4.92
CA LEU A 82 4.07 -25.70 -5.17
C LEU A 82 5.33 -26.11 -4.40
N SER A 83 5.19 -26.60 -3.19
CA SER A 83 6.30 -27.18 -2.42
C SER A 83 6.91 -28.38 -3.16
N GLU A 84 6.07 -29.25 -3.69
CA GLU A 84 6.50 -30.39 -4.49
C GLU A 84 7.24 -29.95 -5.76
N ALA A 85 6.76 -28.91 -6.45
CA ALA A 85 7.44 -28.35 -7.62
C ALA A 85 8.83 -27.78 -7.26
N VAL A 86 8.95 -27.09 -6.14
CA VAL A 86 10.24 -26.59 -5.63
C VAL A 86 11.19 -27.74 -5.33
N GLU A 87 10.73 -28.80 -4.66
CA GLU A 87 11.52 -30.00 -4.38
C GLU A 87 11.98 -30.69 -5.68
N ALA A 88 11.18 -30.62 -6.74
CA ALA A 88 11.53 -31.13 -8.06
C ALA A 88 12.51 -30.21 -8.85
N GLY A 89 12.92 -29.09 -8.26
CA GLY A 89 13.85 -28.14 -8.86
C GLY A 89 13.22 -27.18 -9.87
N ILE A 90 11.91 -27.02 -9.88
CA ILE A 90 11.22 -26.12 -10.80
C ILE A 90 11.27 -24.70 -10.23
N GLU A 91 11.69 -23.75 -11.05
CA GLU A 91 11.77 -22.34 -10.68
C GLU A 91 10.36 -21.73 -10.55
N ILE A 92 10.09 -21.05 -9.42
CA ILE A 92 8.87 -20.30 -9.18
C ILE A 92 9.22 -18.83 -9.03
N VAL A 93 8.61 -17.99 -9.85
CA VAL A 93 8.81 -16.53 -9.86
C VAL A 93 7.46 -15.81 -9.86
N GLY A 94 7.48 -14.49 -9.61
CA GLY A 94 6.35 -13.60 -9.83
C GLY A 94 6.62 -12.65 -11.00
N ASP A 95 5.66 -11.80 -11.28
CA ASP A 95 5.77 -10.79 -12.35
C ASP A 95 6.89 -9.77 -12.07
N ILE A 96 7.14 -9.46 -10.81
CA ILE A 96 8.20 -8.52 -10.40
C ILE A 96 9.59 -9.08 -10.74
N GLU A 97 9.80 -10.39 -10.52
CA GLU A 97 11.06 -11.03 -10.91
C GLU A 97 11.28 -10.95 -12.43
N LEU A 98 10.23 -11.24 -13.22
CA LEU A 98 10.28 -11.12 -14.67
C LEU A 98 10.59 -9.68 -15.09
N PHE A 99 9.97 -8.71 -14.47
CA PHE A 99 10.24 -7.29 -14.70
C PHE A 99 11.70 -6.94 -14.40
N CYS A 100 12.22 -7.35 -13.24
CA CYS A 100 13.58 -7.05 -12.83
C CYS A 100 14.65 -7.61 -13.80
N ARG A 101 14.37 -8.74 -14.43
CA ARG A 101 15.25 -9.34 -15.43
C ARG A 101 15.34 -8.53 -16.73
N GLU A 102 14.33 -7.71 -17.01
CA GLU A 102 14.20 -6.94 -18.25
C GLU A 102 14.45 -5.44 -18.10
N ALA A 103 14.20 -4.89 -16.89
CA ALA A 103 14.30 -3.46 -16.64
C ALA A 103 15.72 -2.94 -16.87
N GLN A 104 15.84 -1.83 -17.64
CA GLN A 104 17.12 -1.18 -17.96
C GLN A 104 17.27 0.19 -17.32
N ALA A 105 16.24 0.73 -16.69
CA ALA A 105 16.27 1.97 -15.95
C ALA A 105 16.34 1.70 -14.45
N PRO A 106 16.83 2.66 -13.64
CA PRO A 106 16.83 2.54 -12.18
C PRO A 106 15.43 2.30 -11.62
N ILE A 107 15.36 1.52 -10.54
CA ILE A 107 14.12 1.16 -9.85
C ILE A 107 14.14 1.78 -8.46
N VAL A 108 13.07 2.51 -8.12
CA VAL A 108 12.71 2.84 -6.73
C VAL A 108 11.68 1.81 -6.27
N ALA A 109 12.00 1.07 -5.21
CA ALA A 109 11.17 0.00 -4.69
C ALA A 109 10.58 0.39 -3.32
N ILE A 110 9.26 0.36 -3.20
CA ILE A 110 8.53 0.84 -2.03
C ILE A 110 7.64 -0.26 -1.48
N THR A 111 7.85 -0.63 -0.23
CA THR A 111 6.99 -1.53 0.53
C THR A 111 6.70 -0.97 1.92
N GLY A 112 5.93 -1.68 2.70
CA GLY A 112 5.50 -1.29 4.04
C GLY A 112 4.09 -1.79 4.29
N SER A 113 3.62 -1.68 5.52
CA SER A 113 2.24 -2.03 5.86
C SER A 113 1.26 -0.95 5.38
N ASN A 114 1.64 0.34 5.53
CA ASN A 114 0.80 1.49 5.21
C ASN A 114 1.60 2.57 4.50
N GLY A 115 0.94 3.37 3.67
CA GLY A 115 1.55 4.52 2.99
C GLY A 115 2.21 4.22 1.65
N LYS A 116 2.33 2.96 1.24
CA LYS A 116 2.99 2.54 -0.01
C LYS A 116 2.50 3.31 -1.24
N SER A 117 1.20 3.35 -1.45
CA SER A 117 0.62 3.97 -2.64
C SER A 117 0.82 5.48 -2.66
N THR A 118 0.72 6.14 -1.51
CA THR A 118 0.98 7.58 -1.38
C THR A 118 2.42 7.91 -1.75
N VAL A 119 3.37 7.20 -1.17
CA VAL A 119 4.80 7.43 -1.43
C VAL A 119 5.17 7.08 -2.87
N THR A 120 4.64 5.98 -3.40
CA THR A 120 4.88 5.57 -4.80
C THR A 120 4.38 6.63 -5.77
N THR A 121 3.17 7.12 -5.56
CA THR A 121 2.59 8.17 -6.40
C THR A 121 3.35 9.48 -6.28
N LEU A 122 3.73 9.87 -5.06
CA LEU A 122 4.54 11.09 -4.81
C LEU A 122 5.87 11.06 -5.55
N VAL A 123 6.63 9.97 -5.45
CA VAL A 123 7.92 9.84 -6.16
C VAL A 123 7.70 9.92 -7.67
N GLY A 124 6.64 9.29 -8.18
CA GLY A 124 6.24 9.42 -9.59
C GLY A 124 5.96 10.86 -10.00
N GLU A 125 5.20 11.60 -9.19
CA GLU A 125 4.91 13.02 -9.45
C GLU A 125 6.17 13.89 -9.36
N MET A 126 7.08 13.60 -8.44
CA MET A 126 8.38 14.27 -8.35
C MET A 126 9.22 14.08 -9.61
N ALA A 127 9.25 12.86 -10.15
CA ALA A 127 9.95 12.57 -11.41
C ALA A 127 9.31 13.28 -12.60
N LYS A 128 7.99 13.30 -12.69
CA LYS A 128 7.26 14.03 -13.73
C LYS A 128 7.52 15.53 -13.65
N ALA A 129 7.50 16.10 -12.44
CA ALA A 129 7.81 17.51 -12.23
C ALA A 129 9.24 17.89 -12.67
N ALA A 130 10.17 16.94 -12.62
CA ALA A 130 11.52 17.09 -13.12
C ALA A 130 11.66 16.90 -14.63
N GLY A 131 10.57 16.56 -15.32
CA GLY A 131 10.56 16.29 -16.76
C GLY A 131 11.06 14.91 -17.15
N TRP A 132 11.15 13.98 -16.21
CA TRP A 132 11.60 12.61 -16.48
C TRP A 132 10.45 11.76 -17.00
N GLN A 133 10.80 10.84 -17.90
CA GLN A 133 9.90 9.74 -18.25
C GLN A 133 9.94 8.68 -17.15
N VAL A 134 8.84 8.50 -16.46
CA VAL A 134 8.73 7.58 -15.32
C VAL A 134 7.64 6.56 -15.54
N GLY A 135 7.94 5.29 -15.22
CA GLY A 135 6.96 4.22 -15.15
C GLY A 135 6.58 3.98 -13.67
N VAL A 136 5.32 4.11 -13.34
CA VAL A 136 4.79 3.92 -11.98
C VAL A 136 3.79 2.78 -11.98
N GLY A 137 3.99 1.80 -11.12
CA GLY A 137 3.08 0.65 -11.04
C GLY A 137 3.53 -0.41 -10.03
N GLY A 138 3.18 -1.64 -10.31
CA GLY A 138 3.42 -2.79 -9.43
C GLY A 138 2.15 -3.26 -8.76
N ASN A 139 2.10 -3.20 -7.44
CA ASN A 139 0.91 -3.57 -6.67
C ASN A 139 -0.24 -2.57 -6.81
N ILE A 140 0.01 -1.38 -7.33
CA ILE A 140 -0.98 -0.37 -7.69
C ILE A 140 -0.90 -0.02 -9.17
N GLY A 141 -2.00 0.48 -9.70
CA GLY A 141 -2.05 0.97 -11.08
C GLY A 141 -1.73 -0.13 -12.09
N LEU A 142 -0.79 0.15 -12.98
CA LEU A 142 -0.37 -0.81 -14.00
C LEU A 142 0.49 -1.92 -13.40
N PRO A 143 0.30 -3.17 -13.83
CA PRO A 143 1.25 -4.23 -13.54
C PRO A 143 2.67 -3.85 -14.02
N ALA A 144 3.69 -4.26 -13.26
CA ALA A 144 5.06 -3.89 -13.56
C ALA A 144 5.48 -4.22 -15.00
N LEU A 145 5.13 -5.40 -15.50
CA LEU A 145 5.49 -5.82 -16.87
C LEU A 145 4.90 -4.90 -17.94
N SER A 146 3.74 -4.31 -17.69
CA SER A 146 3.14 -3.35 -18.63
C SER A 146 3.95 -2.06 -18.76
N LEU A 147 4.74 -1.71 -17.75
CA LEU A 147 5.62 -0.54 -17.78
C LEU A 147 6.77 -0.68 -18.78
N LEU A 148 7.15 -1.90 -19.14
CA LEU A 148 8.21 -2.17 -20.11
C LEU A 148 7.84 -1.78 -21.54
N GLN A 149 6.57 -1.55 -21.81
CA GLN A 149 6.07 -1.19 -23.16
C GLN A 149 6.34 0.27 -23.53
N SER A 150 6.71 1.10 -22.56
CA SER A 150 7.00 2.53 -22.77
C SER A 150 8.42 2.86 -22.32
N PRO A 151 9.09 3.82 -22.99
CA PRO A 151 10.41 4.27 -22.53
C PRO A 151 10.34 4.85 -21.13
N ALA A 152 11.30 4.54 -20.27
CA ALA A 152 11.40 5.10 -18.93
C ALA A 152 12.85 5.40 -18.55
N GLN A 153 13.05 6.50 -17.84
CA GLN A 153 14.30 6.88 -17.21
C GLN A 153 14.35 6.43 -15.75
N LEU A 154 13.19 6.13 -15.18
CA LEU A 154 13.02 5.68 -13.80
C LEU A 154 11.75 4.82 -13.72
N TYR A 155 11.83 3.75 -12.94
CA TYR A 155 10.66 2.97 -12.53
C TYR A 155 10.42 3.18 -11.04
N VAL A 156 9.17 3.42 -10.66
CA VAL A 156 8.75 3.51 -9.26
C VAL A 156 7.72 2.42 -9.01
N LEU A 157 8.08 1.45 -8.18
CA LEU A 157 7.26 0.26 -7.94
C LEU A 157 6.75 0.22 -6.50
N GLU A 158 5.44 0.05 -6.36
CA GLU A 158 4.85 -0.42 -5.10
C GLU A 158 4.91 -1.94 -5.06
N LEU A 159 5.49 -2.49 -4.00
CA LEU A 159 5.68 -3.93 -3.84
C LEU A 159 5.03 -4.43 -2.55
N SER A 160 4.15 -5.41 -2.67
CA SER A 160 3.61 -6.14 -1.52
C SER A 160 4.61 -7.14 -0.97
N SER A 161 4.41 -7.60 0.27
CA SER A 161 5.21 -8.69 0.83
C SER A 161 5.10 -9.97 -0.02
N PHE A 162 3.92 -10.24 -0.59
CA PHE A 162 3.68 -11.41 -1.44
C PHE A 162 4.46 -11.35 -2.74
N GLN A 163 4.55 -10.19 -3.37
CA GLN A 163 5.38 -9.99 -4.57
C GLN A 163 6.87 -10.16 -4.25
N LEU A 164 7.32 -9.69 -3.11
CA LEU A 164 8.72 -9.82 -2.69
C LEU A 164 9.14 -11.26 -2.43
N GLU A 165 8.22 -12.12 -1.95
CA GLU A 165 8.50 -13.54 -1.72
C GLU A 165 8.99 -14.27 -2.99
N THR A 166 8.56 -13.84 -4.16
CA THR A 166 8.90 -14.45 -5.45
C THR A 166 9.87 -13.60 -6.28
N THR A 167 10.54 -12.66 -5.65
CA THR A 167 11.49 -11.73 -6.29
C THR A 167 12.90 -11.99 -5.80
N HIS A 168 13.84 -12.21 -6.73
CA HIS A 168 15.22 -12.57 -6.42
C HIS A 168 16.27 -11.63 -7.06
N SER A 169 15.94 -11.01 -8.20
CA SER A 169 16.87 -10.21 -9.00
C SER A 169 16.68 -8.71 -8.85
N LEU A 170 15.92 -8.26 -7.84
CA LEU A 170 15.72 -6.83 -7.59
C LEU A 170 17.04 -6.20 -7.12
N LYS A 171 17.45 -5.13 -7.81
CA LYS A 171 18.58 -4.27 -7.47
C LYS A 171 18.10 -2.82 -7.49
N ALA A 172 17.41 -2.43 -6.43
CA ALA A 172 16.85 -1.09 -6.36
C ALA A 172 17.94 -0.02 -6.26
N ALA A 173 17.80 1.08 -6.99
CA ALA A 173 18.63 2.27 -6.80
C ALA A 173 18.35 2.90 -5.44
N ALA A 174 17.08 2.88 -5.01
CA ALA A 174 16.65 3.23 -3.66
C ALA A 174 15.46 2.35 -3.29
N ALA A 175 15.44 1.87 -2.05
CA ALA A 175 14.38 1.02 -1.53
C ALA A 175 13.96 1.49 -0.14
N THR A 176 12.69 1.27 0.20
CA THR A 176 12.18 1.58 1.54
C THR A 176 11.18 0.55 2.03
N ILE A 177 11.23 0.30 3.32
CA ILE A 177 10.11 -0.24 4.10
C ILE A 177 9.60 0.93 4.93
N LEU A 178 8.38 1.41 4.66
CA LEU A 178 7.86 2.60 5.32
C LEU A 178 7.53 2.36 6.79
N ASN A 179 6.98 1.20 7.08
CA ASN A 179 6.58 0.74 8.41
C ASN A 179 6.24 -0.74 8.37
N VAL A 180 6.25 -1.38 9.53
CA VAL A 180 5.84 -2.79 9.68
C VAL A 180 4.88 -2.89 10.86
N SER A 181 3.60 -3.13 10.58
CA SER A 181 2.56 -3.40 11.56
C SER A 181 1.78 -4.64 11.16
N GLU A 182 1.08 -5.24 12.10
CA GLU A 182 0.32 -6.48 11.86
C GLU A 182 -0.67 -6.32 10.72
N ASP A 183 -0.49 -7.15 9.69
CA ASP A 183 -1.41 -7.32 8.57
C ASP A 183 -1.16 -8.68 7.92
N HIS A 184 -2.15 -9.22 7.23
CA HIS A 184 -2.06 -10.49 6.49
C HIS A 184 -1.58 -11.69 7.33
N MET A 185 -1.89 -11.74 8.61
CA MET A 185 -1.46 -12.85 9.48
C MET A 185 -2.07 -14.21 9.08
N ASP A 186 -3.15 -14.21 8.31
CA ASP A 186 -3.72 -15.39 7.66
C ASP A 186 -2.75 -16.05 6.65
N ARG A 187 -1.86 -15.27 6.03
CA ARG A 187 -0.84 -15.71 5.06
C ARG A 187 0.53 -15.98 5.70
N TYR A 188 0.75 -15.54 6.93
CA TYR A 188 2.03 -15.67 7.64
C TYR A 188 1.88 -16.45 8.94
N PRO A 189 1.85 -17.79 8.87
CA PRO A 189 1.62 -18.64 10.05
C PRO A 189 2.69 -18.51 11.12
N LEU A 190 3.89 -18.04 10.78
CA LEU A 190 4.97 -17.75 11.74
C LEU A 190 4.89 -16.30 12.29
N GLY A 191 3.85 -15.56 11.94
CA GLY A 191 3.56 -14.25 12.48
C GLY A 191 4.37 -13.09 11.89
N MET A 192 4.52 -12.05 12.69
CA MET A 192 5.19 -10.79 12.31
C MET A 192 6.61 -10.98 11.81
N GLN A 193 7.34 -11.92 12.35
CA GLN A 193 8.71 -12.20 11.95
C GLN A 193 8.80 -12.67 10.49
N GLN A 194 7.89 -13.54 10.09
CA GLN A 194 7.81 -14.02 8.70
C GLN A 194 7.37 -12.90 7.75
N TYR A 195 6.37 -12.12 8.14
CA TYR A 195 5.87 -10.98 7.37
C TYR A 195 6.97 -9.93 7.17
N ARG A 196 7.70 -9.58 8.23
CA ARG A 196 8.84 -8.67 8.16
C ARG A 196 9.95 -9.21 7.26
N ALA A 197 10.27 -10.50 7.36
CA ALA A 197 11.31 -11.13 6.54
C ALA A 197 11.00 -11.01 5.04
N ALA A 198 9.73 -11.16 4.64
CA ALA A 198 9.32 -10.96 3.26
C ALA A 198 9.59 -9.52 2.79
N LYS A 199 9.25 -8.51 3.61
CA LYS A 199 9.49 -7.10 3.28
C LYS A 199 10.98 -6.75 3.23
N LEU A 200 11.80 -7.31 4.10
CA LEU A 200 13.24 -7.06 4.13
C LEU A 200 13.95 -7.44 2.83
N ARG A 201 13.35 -8.29 2.01
CA ARG A 201 13.87 -8.64 0.70
C ARG A 201 13.99 -7.44 -0.24
N VAL A 202 13.23 -6.36 -0.02
CA VAL A 202 13.32 -5.13 -0.81
C VAL A 202 14.71 -4.48 -0.74
N TYR A 203 15.42 -4.71 0.36
CA TYR A 203 16.75 -4.15 0.58
C TYR A 203 17.89 -4.99 -0.01
N GLU A 204 17.62 -6.23 -0.41
CA GLU A 204 18.63 -7.08 -1.02
C GLU A 204 19.19 -6.42 -2.28
N ASN A 205 20.50 -6.18 -2.31
CA ASN A 205 21.20 -5.50 -3.42
C ASN A 205 20.75 -4.05 -3.70
N ALA A 206 20.02 -3.41 -2.79
CA ALA A 206 19.68 -2.00 -2.92
C ALA A 206 20.90 -1.11 -2.74
N GLN A 207 21.03 -0.06 -3.55
CA GLN A 207 22.14 0.91 -3.44
C GLN A 207 21.96 1.81 -2.22
N VAL A 208 20.72 2.21 -1.94
CA VAL A 208 20.37 3.03 -0.78
C VAL A 208 19.12 2.46 -0.13
N CYS A 209 19.18 2.23 1.17
CA CYS A 209 18.06 1.81 1.99
C CYS A 209 17.51 3.02 2.74
N ILE A 210 16.25 3.35 2.51
CA ILE A 210 15.54 4.40 3.23
C ILE A 210 14.78 3.72 4.37
N VAL A 211 15.12 4.07 5.61
CA VAL A 211 14.60 3.40 6.80
C VAL A 211 13.82 4.37 7.69
N ASN A 212 12.82 3.86 8.40
CA ASN A 212 12.04 4.65 9.34
C ASN A 212 12.70 4.65 10.72
N ALA A 213 13.18 5.81 11.16
CA ALA A 213 13.85 5.96 12.44
C ALA A 213 12.92 5.65 13.65
N ASP A 214 11.61 5.77 13.46
CA ASP A 214 10.59 5.50 14.49
C ASP A 214 10.13 4.03 14.50
N ASP A 215 10.60 3.21 13.58
CA ASP A 215 10.21 1.81 13.45
C ASP A 215 11.42 0.91 13.19
N ALA A 216 11.93 0.30 14.25
CA ALA A 216 13.09 -0.59 14.19
C ALA A 216 12.88 -1.82 13.29
N LEU A 217 11.63 -2.23 13.04
CA LEU A 217 11.31 -3.35 12.15
C LEU A 217 11.59 -3.04 10.68
N THR A 218 11.77 -1.77 10.31
CA THR A 218 12.13 -1.36 8.96
C THR A 218 13.63 -1.42 8.67
N MET A 219 14.46 -1.68 9.68
CA MET A 219 15.90 -1.70 9.54
C MET A 219 16.36 -2.96 8.79
N PRO A 220 17.28 -2.85 7.82
CA PRO A 220 17.87 -4.02 7.18
C PRO A 220 18.71 -4.82 8.18
N VAL A 221 18.85 -6.11 7.93
CA VAL A 221 19.84 -6.95 8.65
C VAL A 221 21.21 -6.49 8.17
N ARG A 222 22.04 -6.01 9.10
CA ARG A 222 23.30 -5.33 8.79
C ARG A 222 24.30 -6.23 8.04
N GLY A 223 24.66 -5.79 6.82
CA GLY A 223 25.93 -6.11 6.18
C GLY A 223 26.77 -4.85 6.10
N ALA A 224 28.08 -4.97 6.06
CA ALA A 224 29.04 -3.88 6.24
C ALA A 224 28.95 -2.72 5.22
N ASP A 225 28.26 -2.91 4.09
CA ASP A 225 28.28 -1.98 2.95
C ASP A 225 26.92 -1.34 2.63
N THR A 226 25.89 -1.53 3.45
CA THR A 226 24.56 -1.00 3.15
C THR A 226 24.45 0.47 3.54
N ARG A 227 24.31 1.35 2.56
CA ARG A 227 24.06 2.77 2.80
C ARG A 227 22.61 2.95 3.26
N CYS A 228 22.42 3.39 4.50
CA CYS A 228 21.11 3.71 5.07
C CYS A 228 20.94 5.22 5.24
N VAL A 229 19.75 5.68 4.86
CA VAL A 229 19.28 7.05 5.08
C VAL A 229 17.98 6.93 5.84
N SER A 230 17.79 7.72 6.89
CA SER A 230 16.64 7.62 7.77
C SER A 230 15.67 8.77 7.62
N PHE A 231 14.38 8.48 7.82
CA PHE A 231 13.35 9.49 8.02
C PHE A 231 12.58 9.20 9.31
N GLY A 232 12.02 10.22 9.92
CA GLY A 232 11.24 10.05 11.14
C GLY A 232 10.56 11.34 11.57
N VAL A 233 9.81 11.27 12.68
CA VAL A 233 9.09 12.41 13.23
C VAL A 233 10.06 13.39 13.89
N ASP A 234 10.82 12.94 14.86
CA ASP A 234 11.72 13.79 15.64
C ASP A 234 13.21 13.57 15.28
N PHE A 235 13.53 12.44 14.66
CA PHE A 235 14.89 12.01 14.36
C PHE A 235 15.03 11.53 12.92
N GLY A 236 16.24 11.51 12.43
CA GLY A 236 16.59 10.99 11.14
C GLY A 236 17.27 12.04 10.26
N ASP A 237 17.80 11.60 9.13
CA ASP A 237 18.37 12.51 8.11
C ASP A 237 17.28 13.41 7.52
N TYR A 238 16.07 12.88 7.43
CA TYR A 238 14.84 13.55 7.02
C TYR A 238 13.87 13.49 8.18
N HIS A 239 13.52 14.62 8.77
CA HIS A 239 12.61 14.62 9.93
C HIS A 239 11.69 15.83 9.94
N LEU A 240 10.66 15.79 10.80
CA LEU A 240 9.78 16.90 11.07
C LEU A 240 10.40 17.80 12.14
N ASN A 241 10.12 19.10 12.04
CA ASN A 241 10.48 20.06 13.05
C ASN A 241 9.26 20.89 13.42
N LYS A 242 8.80 20.74 14.64
CA LYS A 242 7.67 21.51 15.20
C LYS A 242 8.23 22.74 15.88
N GLN A 243 7.88 23.92 15.38
CA GLN A 243 8.36 25.19 15.91
C GLN A 243 7.28 26.25 15.80
N GLN A 244 6.89 26.85 16.93
CA GLN A 244 5.93 27.96 17.01
C GLN A 244 4.61 27.69 16.25
N GLY A 245 4.07 26.47 16.40
CA GLY A 245 2.82 26.08 15.73
C GLY A 245 2.94 25.68 14.27
N SER A 246 4.13 25.77 13.69
CA SER A 246 4.43 25.31 12.34
C SER A 246 5.18 23.98 12.36
N ILE A 247 4.91 23.13 11.36
CA ILE A 247 5.63 21.86 11.15
C ILE A 247 6.40 21.99 9.85
N TRP A 248 7.72 21.83 9.92
CA TRP A 248 8.62 21.90 8.78
C TRP A 248 9.17 20.53 8.43
N LEU A 249 9.34 20.27 7.15
CA LEU A 249 10.22 19.20 6.67
C LEU A 249 11.67 19.68 6.75
N ARG A 250 12.52 18.86 7.38
CA ARG A 250 13.97 19.11 7.46
C ARG A 250 14.75 17.99 6.81
N VAL A 251 15.83 18.39 6.14
CA VAL A 251 16.80 17.47 5.56
C VAL A 251 18.17 17.83 6.09
N LYS A 252 18.80 16.92 6.83
CA LYS A 252 20.11 17.11 7.46
C LYS A 252 20.22 18.44 8.23
N GLY A 253 19.18 18.75 8.97
CA GLY A 253 19.07 19.94 9.80
C GLY A 253 18.59 21.21 9.10
N GLU A 254 18.44 21.21 7.77
CA GLU A 254 17.95 22.36 7.01
C GLU A 254 16.43 22.28 6.78
N LYS A 255 15.74 23.38 7.02
CA LYS A 255 14.31 23.52 6.70
C LYS A 255 14.16 23.60 5.18
N VAL A 256 13.37 22.70 4.59
CA VAL A 256 13.17 22.65 3.13
C VAL A 256 11.77 23.01 2.70
N LEU A 257 10.75 22.72 3.53
CA LEU A 257 9.37 23.02 3.21
C LEU A 257 8.53 23.15 4.50
N ASN A 258 7.69 24.18 4.56
CA ASN A 258 6.65 24.27 5.57
C ASN A 258 5.47 23.40 5.15
N THR A 259 5.02 22.51 6.03
CA THR A 259 3.89 21.61 5.72
C THR A 259 2.58 22.36 5.48
N ALA A 260 2.45 23.62 5.93
CA ALA A 260 1.31 24.48 5.60
C ALA A 260 1.17 24.75 4.09
N GLU A 261 2.27 24.60 3.32
CA GLU A 261 2.25 24.73 1.87
C GLU A 261 1.81 23.45 1.16
N MET A 262 1.71 22.33 1.89
CA MET A 262 1.24 21.05 1.37
C MET A 262 -0.28 20.98 1.45
N LYS A 263 -0.89 20.31 0.49
CA LYS A 263 -2.34 20.05 0.50
C LYS A 263 -2.70 18.83 1.31
N MET A 264 -1.79 17.85 1.42
CA MET A 264 -1.95 16.70 2.31
C MET A 264 -1.83 17.15 3.77
N VAL A 265 -2.65 16.55 4.63
CA VAL A 265 -2.73 16.87 6.06
C VAL A 265 -2.49 15.59 6.87
N GLY A 266 -1.95 15.76 8.06
CA GLY A 266 -1.71 14.68 9.02
C GLY A 266 -0.24 14.28 9.11
N GLN A 267 0.19 13.93 10.33
CA GLN A 267 1.58 13.58 10.61
C GLN A 267 2.08 12.42 9.73
N HIS A 268 1.23 11.40 9.54
CA HIS A 268 1.56 10.25 8.68
C HIS A 268 1.81 10.66 7.22
N ASN A 269 1.09 11.64 6.69
CA ASN A 269 1.34 12.18 5.36
C ASN A 269 2.61 13.01 5.29
N TYR A 270 2.98 13.69 6.37
CA TYR A 270 4.24 14.42 6.42
C TYR A 270 5.44 13.47 6.47
N THR A 271 5.34 12.36 7.19
CA THR A 271 6.38 11.32 7.17
C THR A 271 6.44 10.59 5.82
N ASN A 272 5.31 10.36 5.17
CA ASN A 272 5.26 9.87 3.79
C ASN A 272 5.99 10.83 2.82
N ALA A 273 5.79 12.13 2.99
CA ALA A 273 6.49 13.15 2.21
C ALA A 273 8.00 13.12 2.42
N LEU A 274 8.45 12.94 3.66
CA LEU A 274 9.88 12.78 3.99
C LEU A 274 10.48 11.54 3.31
N ALA A 275 9.80 10.42 3.37
CA ALA A 275 10.24 9.17 2.73
C ALA A 275 10.33 9.34 1.20
N ALA A 276 9.32 9.95 0.58
CA ALA A 276 9.31 10.23 -0.86
C ALA A 276 10.46 11.15 -1.26
N LEU A 277 10.71 12.20 -0.47
CA LEU A 277 11.81 13.14 -0.72
C LEU A 277 13.18 12.45 -0.60
N ALA A 278 13.35 11.59 0.40
CA ALA A 278 14.59 10.82 0.58
C ALA A 278 14.83 9.86 -0.61
N LEU A 279 13.81 9.19 -1.10
CA LEU A 279 13.88 8.34 -2.29
C LEU A 279 14.23 9.15 -3.55
N ALA A 280 13.58 10.29 -3.73
CA ALA A 280 13.81 11.18 -4.86
C ALA A 280 15.24 11.72 -4.88
N ASP A 281 15.73 12.18 -3.75
CA ASP A 281 17.11 12.65 -3.61
C ASP A 281 18.12 11.53 -3.90
N ALA A 282 17.85 10.32 -3.42
CA ALA A 282 18.73 9.16 -3.62
C ALA A 282 18.91 8.79 -5.09
N VAL A 283 17.93 9.02 -5.94
CA VAL A 283 18.00 8.75 -7.39
C VAL A 283 18.34 9.97 -8.22
N GLY A 284 18.66 11.09 -7.57
CA GLY A 284 19.14 12.30 -8.24
C GLY A 284 18.07 13.21 -8.83
N LEU A 285 16.81 13.09 -8.41
CA LEU A 285 15.78 14.03 -8.81
C LEU A 285 16.09 15.42 -8.23
N PRO A 286 15.91 16.51 -9.01
CA PRO A 286 16.15 17.85 -8.50
C PRO A 286 15.24 18.17 -7.31
N ARG A 287 15.82 18.66 -6.21
CA ARG A 287 15.09 18.99 -4.99
C ARG A 287 13.93 19.98 -5.25
N ALA A 288 14.17 21.00 -6.05
CA ALA A 288 13.14 21.99 -6.38
C ALA A 288 11.92 21.36 -7.03
N SER A 289 12.09 20.42 -7.95
CA SER A 289 11.00 19.70 -8.59
C SER A 289 10.24 18.81 -7.60
N SER A 290 10.95 18.14 -6.71
CA SER A 290 10.37 17.31 -5.65
C SER A 290 9.53 18.13 -4.68
N LEU A 291 10.03 19.29 -4.24
CA LEU A 291 9.27 20.19 -3.35
C LEU A 291 8.05 20.78 -4.05
N ALA A 292 8.15 21.13 -5.33
CA ALA A 292 7.00 21.59 -6.11
C ALA A 292 5.92 20.52 -6.20
N ALA A 293 6.30 19.27 -6.44
CA ALA A 293 5.35 18.15 -6.44
C ALA A 293 4.65 17.98 -5.08
N LEU A 294 5.38 18.12 -3.97
CA LEU A 294 4.80 18.05 -2.62
C LEU A 294 3.75 19.13 -2.37
N THR A 295 3.94 20.35 -2.91
CA THR A 295 2.98 21.44 -2.73
C THR A 295 1.72 21.26 -3.57
N HIS A 296 1.80 20.58 -4.71
CA HIS A 296 0.68 20.39 -5.64
C HIS A 296 -0.10 19.10 -5.41
N PHE A 297 0.50 18.11 -4.78
CA PHE A 297 -0.11 16.80 -4.59
C PHE A 297 -1.28 16.85 -3.61
N ASN A 298 -2.47 16.44 -4.07
CA ASN A 298 -3.71 16.49 -3.30
C ASN A 298 -3.93 15.27 -2.37
N GLY A 299 -3.03 14.29 -2.39
CA GLY A 299 -3.25 13.00 -1.76
C GLY A 299 -3.98 12.03 -2.67
N LEU A 300 -4.19 10.82 -2.18
CA LEU A 300 -4.94 9.78 -2.88
C LEU A 300 -6.37 9.73 -2.38
N ALA A 301 -7.29 9.37 -3.27
CA ALA A 301 -8.66 9.08 -2.89
C ALA A 301 -8.71 8.02 -1.79
N HIS A 302 -9.62 8.19 -0.83
CA HIS A 302 -9.84 7.29 0.31
C HIS A 302 -8.68 7.20 1.31
N ARG A 303 -7.68 8.08 1.24
CA ARG A 303 -6.53 8.12 2.13
C ARG A 303 -6.46 9.45 2.85
N PHE A 304 -7.14 9.55 3.97
CA PHE A 304 -7.26 10.78 4.78
C PHE A 304 -7.64 12.00 3.92
N GLN A 305 -8.61 11.82 3.06
CA GLN A 305 -9.03 12.77 2.04
C GLN A 305 -10.15 13.66 2.56
N LEU A 306 -9.96 14.97 2.51
CA LEU A 306 -11.04 15.92 2.75
C LEU A 306 -12.04 15.83 1.57
N VAL A 307 -13.23 15.28 1.83
CA VAL A 307 -14.27 15.09 0.81
C VAL A 307 -15.36 16.15 0.86
N HIS A 308 -15.54 16.79 2.00
CA HIS A 308 -16.54 17.84 2.18
C HIS A 308 -16.18 18.72 3.37
N GLU A 309 -16.41 20.00 3.23
CA GLU A 309 -16.31 20.98 4.29
C GLU A 309 -17.52 21.91 4.23
N HIS A 310 -18.24 22.01 5.36
CA HIS A 310 -19.45 22.80 5.43
C HIS A 310 -19.60 23.37 6.84
N GLN A 311 -19.83 24.68 6.96
CA GLN A 311 -20.02 25.39 8.23
C GLN A 311 -18.94 25.10 9.29
N GLY A 312 -17.69 25.00 8.84
CA GLY A 312 -16.55 24.72 9.69
C GLY A 312 -16.41 23.25 10.13
N VAL A 313 -17.20 22.35 9.60
CA VAL A 313 -17.10 20.90 9.81
C VAL A 313 -16.37 20.27 8.64
N ARG A 314 -15.34 19.47 8.94
CA ARG A 314 -14.57 18.74 7.91
C ARG A 314 -14.95 17.27 7.94
N TRP A 315 -15.23 16.74 6.75
CA TRP A 315 -15.55 15.33 6.53
C TRP A 315 -14.38 14.67 5.81
N ILE A 316 -13.74 13.73 6.49
CA ILE A 316 -12.48 13.09 6.04
C ILE A 316 -12.72 11.63 5.72
N ASN A 317 -12.41 11.25 4.48
CA ASN A 317 -12.51 9.88 3.98
C ASN A 317 -11.16 9.18 4.09
N ASP A 318 -11.06 8.24 5.02
CA ASP A 318 -9.90 7.36 5.19
C ASP A 318 -10.29 5.89 5.03
N SER A 319 -11.19 5.62 4.08
CA SER A 319 -11.75 4.27 3.85
C SER A 319 -10.69 3.22 3.53
N LYS A 320 -9.54 3.61 3.02
CA LYS A 320 -8.40 2.72 2.78
C LYS A 320 -7.77 2.18 4.06
N ALA A 321 -8.06 2.76 5.23
CA ALA A 321 -7.62 2.27 6.53
C ALA A 321 -8.35 0.95 6.89
N THR A 322 -7.94 -0.14 6.26
CA THR A 322 -8.56 -1.47 6.38
C THR A 322 -7.93 -2.33 7.47
N ASN A 323 -6.99 -1.77 8.22
CA ASN A 323 -6.34 -2.43 9.36
C ASN A 323 -6.13 -1.44 10.52
N VAL A 324 -5.81 -1.98 11.68
CA VAL A 324 -5.62 -1.22 12.93
C VAL A 324 -4.50 -0.20 12.79
N GLY A 325 -3.36 -0.59 12.23
CA GLY A 325 -2.20 0.29 12.07
C GLY A 325 -2.48 1.52 11.21
N SER A 326 -3.29 1.40 10.18
CA SER A 326 -3.71 2.52 9.34
C SER A 326 -4.55 3.53 10.12
N THR A 327 -5.47 3.06 10.95
CA THR A 327 -6.30 3.93 11.80
C THR A 327 -5.46 4.57 12.91
N GLU A 328 -4.53 3.83 13.51
CA GLU A 328 -3.56 4.43 14.44
C GLU A 328 -2.78 5.58 13.78
N ALA A 329 -2.29 5.35 12.57
CA ALA A 329 -1.56 6.38 11.82
C ALA A 329 -2.41 7.63 11.57
N ALA A 330 -3.70 7.45 11.25
CA ALA A 330 -4.63 8.56 11.06
C ALA A 330 -4.87 9.35 12.35
N LEU A 331 -4.93 8.67 13.49
CA LEU A 331 -5.20 9.29 14.80
C LEU A 331 -3.95 9.90 15.43
N ASN A 332 -2.78 9.40 15.10
CA ASN A 332 -1.52 9.86 15.67
C ASN A 332 -1.22 11.30 15.25
N GLY A 333 -1.08 12.18 16.21
CA GLY A 333 -0.80 13.59 15.97
C GLY A 333 -2.00 14.38 15.43
N LEU A 334 -3.19 13.79 15.37
CA LEU A 334 -4.40 14.45 14.90
C LEU A 334 -4.86 15.51 15.91
N GLN A 335 -5.04 16.73 15.44
CA GLN A 335 -5.56 17.83 16.23
C GLN A 335 -6.91 18.25 15.69
N VAL A 336 -7.94 18.20 16.54
CA VAL A 336 -9.31 18.61 16.23
C VAL A 336 -9.72 19.67 17.23
N LYS A 337 -10.15 20.83 16.74
CA LYS A 337 -10.55 21.95 17.60
C LYS A 337 -11.84 21.65 18.37
N GLY A 338 -12.78 21.01 17.72
CA GLY A 338 -14.05 20.57 18.29
C GLY A 338 -14.06 19.08 18.61
N THR A 339 -15.16 18.42 18.32
CA THR A 339 -15.34 16.99 18.51
C THR A 339 -14.81 16.19 17.31
N LEU A 340 -14.11 15.12 17.59
CA LEU A 340 -13.78 14.07 16.61
C LEU A 340 -14.90 13.03 16.62
N TRP A 341 -15.64 12.95 15.53
CA TRP A 341 -16.64 11.94 15.27
C TRP A 341 -15.98 10.83 14.44
N LEU A 342 -15.58 9.75 15.11
CA LEU A 342 -14.82 8.67 14.48
C LEU A 342 -15.76 7.52 14.13
N LEU A 343 -15.82 7.19 12.82
CA LEU A 343 -16.53 6.02 12.31
C LEU A 343 -15.53 4.88 12.08
N MET A 344 -15.78 3.75 12.74
CA MET A 344 -15.03 2.51 12.60
C MET A 344 -15.99 1.35 12.34
N GLY A 345 -15.58 0.39 11.53
CA GLY A 345 -16.40 -0.78 11.30
C GLY A 345 -16.06 -1.55 10.04
N GLY A 346 -16.55 -2.76 10.01
CA GLY A 346 -16.36 -3.73 8.94
C GLY A 346 -15.89 -5.08 9.46
N ASP A 347 -15.18 -5.81 8.60
CA ASP A 347 -14.55 -7.07 8.96
C ASP A 347 -13.11 -6.83 9.42
N GLY A 348 -12.84 -7.04 10.70
CA GLY A 348 -11.52 -6.85 11.30
C GLY A 348 -10.52 -7.96 11.01
N LYS A 349 -10.90 -9.00 10.31
CA LYS A 349 -10.03 -10.14 9.98
C LYS A 349 -9.33 -10.73 11.20
N SER A 350 -10.09 -10.88 12.29
CA SER A 350 -9.61 -11.38 13.60
C SER A 350 -8.52 -10.52 14.25
N ALA A 351 -8.45 -9.23 13.90
CA ALA A 351 -7.46 -8.32 14.46
C ALA A 351 -7.73 -7.99 15.93
N ASP A 352 -6.67 -7.69 16.66
CA ASP A 352 -6.74 -7.08 17.98
C ASP A 352 -6.88 -5.56 17.82
N PHE A 353 -7.99 -5.00 18.30
CA PHE A 353 -8.24 -3.56 18.24
C PHE A 353 -7.70 -2.77 19.44
N THR A 354 -7.19 -3.45 20.46
CA THR A 354 -6.73 -2.77 21.68
C THR A 354 -5.62 -1.73 21.47
N PRO A 355 -4.75 -1.81 20.46
CA PRO A 355 -3.81 -0.73 20.16
C PRO A 355 -4.44 0.63 19.88
N LEU A 356 -5.73 0.67 19.53
CA LEU A 356 -6.47 1.93 19.31
C LEU A 356 -6.84 2.64 20.61
N ILE A 357 -6.92 1.93 21.73
CA ILE A 357 -7.40 2.50 23.01
C ILE A 357 -6.70 3.80 23.41
N PRO A 358 -5.35 3.90 23.36
CA PRO A 358 -4.67 5.14 23.74
C PRO A 358 -5.11 6.37 22.93
N TRP A 359 -5.51 6.19 21.68
CA TRP A 359 -5.93 7.25 20.77
C TRP A 359 -7.37 7.70 20.97
N LEU A 360 -8.14 6.97 21.75
CA LEU A 360 -9.58 7.21 21.96
C LEU A 360 -9.89 7.90 23.30
N GLN A 361 -8.88 8.30 24.06
CA GLN A 361 -9.04 8.77 25.45
C GLN A 361 -9.45 10.24 25.58
N GLY A 362 -9.40 11.02 24.51
CA GLY A 362 -9.79 12.43 24.53
C GLY A 362 -11.26 12.63 24.92
N ASP A 363 -11.54 13.71 25.64
CA ASP A 363 -12.91 14.07 26.04
C ASP A 363 -13.76 14.49 24.83
N ASN A 364 -13.10 14.89 23.76
CA ASN A 364 -13.72 15.34 22.51
C ASN A 364 -13.87 14.23 21.46
N VAL A 365 -13.71 12.96 21.83
CA VAL A 365 -13.87 11.83 20.92
C VAL A 365 -15.24 11.20 21.09
N ARG A 366 -15.89 10.87 19.97
CA ARG A 366 -17.12 10.09 19.89
C ARG A 366 -16.94 8.98 18.87
N LEU A 367 -17.33 7.74 19.22
CA LEU A 367 -17.21 6.57 18.37
C LEU A 367 -18.57 6.17 17.81
N TYR A 368 -18.59 5.88 16.52
CA TYR A 368 -19.72 5.24 15.85
C TYR A 368 -19.20 3.99 15.15
N CYS A 369 -19.66 2.83 15.63
CA CYS A 369 -19.16 1.53 15.23
C CYS A 369 -20.24 0.72 14.50
N PHE A 370 -19.89 0.19 13.34
CA PHE A 370 -20.84 -0.52 12.46
C PHE A 370 -20.22 -1.80 11.90
N GLY A 371 -21.05 -2.62 11.25
CA GLY A 371 -20.59 -3.80 10.54
C GLY A 371 -20.30 -5.00 11.43
N ARG A 372 -19.62 -5.99 10.87
CA ARG A 372 -19.37 -7.29 11.52
C ARG A 372 -18.73 -7.17 12.89
N ASP A 373 -17.64 -6.40 12.98
CA ASP A 373 -16.87 -6.25 14.22
C ASP A 373 -17.19 -4.95 14.98
N GLY A 374 -18.33 -4.34 14.68
CA GLY A 374 -18.76 -3.11 15.34
C GLY A 374 -18.88 -3.24 16.86
N ASP A 375 -19.31 -4.38 17.39
CA ASP A 375 -19.40 -4.62 18.83
C ASP A 375 -18.03 -4.64 19.52
N ALA A 376 -17.04 -5.29 18.90
CA ALA A 376 -15.66 -5.31 19.40
C ALA A 376 -15.02 -3.92 19.40
N LEU A 377 -15.31 -3.11 18.39
CA LEU A 377 -14.83 -1.73 18.31
C LEU A 377 -15.53 -0.83 19.35
N ALA A 378 -16.82 -0.96 19.52
CA ALA A 378 -17.56 -0.22 20.54
C ALA A 378 -17.08 -0.53 21.97
N ALA A 379 -16.65 -1.77 22.22
CA ALA A 379 -16.13 -2.22 23.50
C ALA A 379 -14.80 -1.55 23.89
N LEU A 380 -14.09 -0.91 22.96
CA LEU A 380 -12.83 -0.19 23.25
C LEU A 380 -13.05 1.01 24.18
N ARG A 381 -14.18 1.69 24.05
CA ARG A 381 -14.60 2.78 24.92
C ARG A 381 -16.14 2.87 24.95
N PRO A 382 -16.82 1.98 25.71
CA PRO A 382 -18.27 1.84 25.66
C PRO A 382 -19.05 3.11 26.01
N GLU A 383 -18.51 3.95 26.91
CA GLU A 383 -19.18 5.14 27.40
C GLU A 383 -19.36 6.25 26.34
N ILE A 384 -18.57 6.20 25.26
CA ILE A 384 -18.67 7.17 24.15
C ILE A 384 -19.08 6.53 22.83
N ALA A 385 -19.25 5.22 22.81
CA ALA A 385 -19.52 4.46 21.59
C ALA A 385 -21.02 4.33 21.33
N VAL A 386 -21.38 4.48 20.08
CA VAL A 386 -22.73 4.18 19.55
C VAL A 386 -22.59 3.05 18.54
N ARG A 387 -23.38 2.00 18.71
CA ARG A 387 -23.43 0.87 17.79
C ARG A 387 -24.56 1.07 16.78
N THR A 388 -24.24 1.02 15.50
CA THR A 388 -25.21 1.01 14.40
C THR A 388 -24.98 -0.20 13.51
N GLU A 389 -25.96 -0.58 12.71
CA GLU A 389 -25.76 -1.69 11.76
C GLU A 389 -24.93 -1.27 10.55
N THR A 390 -25.17 -0.04 10.05
CA THR A 390 -24.54 0.45 8.84
C THR A 390 -23.84 1.79 9.07
N MET A 391 -22.91 2.10 8.18
CA MET A 391 -22.24 3.40 8.13
C MET A 391 -23.26 4.54 7.88
N ARG A 392 -24.26 4.33 7.02
CA ARG A 392 -25.31 5.31 6.75
C ARG A 392 -26.05 5.71 8.04
N GLN A 393 -26.46 4.73 8.83
CA GLN A 393 -27.13 5.00 10.10
C GLN A 393 -26.26 5.81 11.06
N ALA A 394 -24.96 5.48 11.13
CA ALA A 394 -24.02 6.23 11.94
C ALA A 394 -23.94 7.70 11.48
N MET A 395 -23.82 7.94 10.20
CA MET A 395 -23.71 9.29 9.63
C MET A 395 -25.01 10.09 9.81
N GLU A 396 -26.17 9.45 9.67
CA GLU A 396 -27.47 10.05 9.92
C GLU A 396 -27.64 10.52 11.39
N GLN A 397 -27.04 9.81 12.32
CA GLN A 397 -27.03 10.18 13.73
C GLN A 397 -26.01 11.29 14.04
N ILE A 398 -24.85 11.29 13.36
CA ILE A 398 -23.79 12.28 13.56
C ILE A 398 -24.18 13.66 13.00
N ALA A 399 -24.72 13.68 11.79
CA ALA A 399 -24.94 14.91 11.02
C ALA A 399 -25.71 16.01 11.78
N PRO A 400 -26.78 15.72 12.53
CA PRO A 400 -27.50 16.75 13.31
C PRO A 400 -26.73 17.31 14.49
N GLN A 401 -25.65 16.67 14.92
CA GLN A 401 -24.91 16.99 16.14
C GLN A 401 -23.62 17.80 15.90
N VAL A 402 -23.13 17.82 14.66
CA VAL A 402 -21.84 18.46 14.34
C VAL A 402 -21.90 19.98 14.48
N LYS A 403 -20.77 20.55 14.86
CA LYS A 403 -20.58 22.00 15.06
C LYS A 403 -19.29 22.46 14.41
N ALA A 404 -19.17 23.76 14.15
CA ALA A 404 -17.94 24.34 13.64
C ALA A 404 -16.71 23.93 14.48
N GLY A 405 -15.65 23.51 13.81
CA GLY A 405 -14.44 22.99 14.43
C GLY A 405 -14.41 21.47 14.57
N ASP A 406 -15.54 20.78 14.35
CA ASP A 406 -15.62 19.33 14.39
C ASP A 406 -15.01 18.67 13.15
N MET A 407 -14.58 17.43 13.32
CA MET A 407 -14.16 16.56 12.24
C MET A 407 -14.98 15.28 12.28
N VAL A 408 -15.52 14.86 11.14
CA VAL A 408 -16.12 13.55 10.94
C VAL A 408 -15.15 12.72 10.13
N LEU A 409 -14.59 11.71 10.75
CA LEU A 409 -13.53 10.88 10.17
C LEU A 409 -14.00 9.44 10.01
N LEU A 410 -14.02 8.97 8.75
CA LEU A 410 -14.13 7.54 8.46
C LEU A 410 -12.71 6.96 8.41
N SER A 411 -12.29 6.27 9.45
CA SER A 411 -11.05 5.49 9.50
C SER A 411 -11.37 4.12 10.11
N PRO A 412 -11.80 3.16 9.28
CA PRO A 412 -12.61 2.04 9.75
C PRO A 412 -11.86 0.96 10.49
N ALA A 413 -10.54 0.86 10.40
CA ALA A 413 -9.69 -0.20 10.97
C ALA A 413 -10.02 -1.62 10.47
N CYS A 414 -10.97 -1.75 9.56
CA CYS A 414 -11.52 -3.01 9.09
C CYS A 414 -11.64 -3.04 7.57
N ALA A 415 -11.61 -4.25 7.00
CA ALA A 415 -11.98 -4.47 5.61
C ALA A 415 -13.47 -4.15 5.40
N SER A 416 -13.83 -3.84 4.17
CA SER A 416 -15.17 -3.36 3.79
C SER A 416 -16.11 -4.45 3.26
N LEU A 417 -15.60 -5.65 3.02
CA LEU A 417 -16.27 -6.69 2.24
C LEU A 417 -17.51 -7.33 2.92
N ASP A 418 -17.74 -7.03 4.20
CA ASP A 418 -18.96 -7.45 4.90
C ASP A 418 -20.20 -6.68 4.43
N GLN A 419 -20.05 -5.39 4.02
CA GLN A 419 -21.16 -4.54 3.61
C GLN A 419 -20.97 -3.81 2.28
N PHE A 420 -19.77 -3.84 1.70
CA PHE A 420 -19.43 -3.15 0.45
C PHE A 420 -18.67 -4.08 -0.49
N ARG A 421 -18.63 -3.74 -1.78
CA ARG A 421 -17.84 -4.48 -2.77
C ARG A 421 -16.33 -4.34 -2.53
N ASN A 422 -15.92 -3.15 -2.07
CA ASN A 422 -14.53 -2.78 -1.83
C ASN A 422 -14.48 -1.51 -0.95
N PHE A 423 -13.28 -1.12 -0.54
CA PHE A 423 -13.10 0.08 0.28
C PHE A 423 -13.42 1.37 -0.51
N GLU A 424 -13.25 1.35 -1.81
CA GLU A 424 -13.58 2.48 -2.70
C GLU A 424 -15.08 2.78 -2.64
N GLN A 425 -15.93 1.79 -2.77
CA GLN A 425 -17.37 1.96 -2.64
C GLN A 425 -17.77 2.52 -1.28
N ARG A 426 -17.15 2.00 -0.21
CA ARG A 426 -17.38 2.54 1.16
C ARG A 426 -17.01 4.01 1.25
N GLY A 427 -15.86 4.38 0.72
CA GLY A 427 -15.39 5.77 0.72
C GLY A 427 -16.24 6.70 -0.15
N GLU A 428 -16.69 6.24 -1.31
CA GLU A 428 -17.59 6.99 -2.20
C GLU A 428 -18.94 7.24 -1.54
N GLN A 429 -19.52 6.23 -0.87
CA GLN A 429 -20.75 6.40 -0.12
C GLN A 429 -20.58 7.38 1.04
N PHE A 430 -19.47 7.31 1.77
CA PHE A 430 -19.18 8.28 2.81
C PHE A 430 -19.15 9.71 2.27
N ALA A 431 -18.44 9.94 1.16
CA ALA A 431 -18.34 11.26 0.54
C ALA A 431 -19.69 11.79 0.06
N GLN A 432 -20.51 10.93 -0.53
CA GLN A 432 -21.86 11.29 -0.96
C GLN A 432 -22.77 11.65 0.22
N LEU A 433 -22.78 10.83 1.26
CA LEU A 433 -23.57 11.07 2.47
C LEU A 433 -23.13 12.34 3.21
N ALA A 434 -21.84 12.64 3.24
CA ALA A 434 -21.33 13.87 3.82
C ALA A 434 -21.95 15.11 3.16
N LYS A 435 -22.10 15.10 1.85
CA LYS A 435 -22.73 16.19 1.09
C LYS A 435 -24.25 16.23 1.25
N GLU A 436 -24.91 15.06 1.31
CA GLU A 436 -26.37 14.98 1.43
C GLU A 436 -26.86 15.38 2.81
N LEU A 437 -26.12 15.05 3.86
CA LEU A 437 -26.55 15.19 5.26
C LEU A 437 -26.10 16.49 5.91
N SER A 438 -25.19 17.24 5.30
CA SER A 438 -24.65 18.48 5.86
C SER A 438 -25.45 19.74 5.48
#